data_33805e7997e74a92f83f9aef92188cb7
#
_entry.id   33805e7997e74a92f83f9aef92188cb7
#
_cell.length_a   1.000
_cell.length_b   1.000
_cell.length_c   1.000
_cell.angle_alpha   90.00
_cell.angle_beta   90.00
_cell.angle_gamma   90.00
#
_symmetry.space_group_name_H-M   'P 1'
#
loop_
_entity.id
_entity.type
_entity.pdbx_description
1 polymer ?
#
loop_
_entity_poly.entity_id
_entity_poly.type
_entity_poly.pdbx_seq_one_letter_code
_entity_poly.pdbx_strand_id
1 'polypeptide(L)'
;QAEGIVGGYEANGGFLLASDVTRGGQTMKALPTRDAVLPILAILVSAAQRGCTISDLIDDLPRRYTASDRLKDFPTELSHARISALSASVVDIEQTFGGLCGKVSATDSTDGLRISFENGEIIHLRPSGNAPELRCYNEAASPGRAQALNEACLSVLSAWR
;
A
#
# COMPACT_ATOMS: atom_id res chain seq x y z
N GLN A 1 6.93 -15.77 -14.23
CA GLN A 1 6.40 -16.64 -13.16
C GLN A 1 7.21 -16.34 -11.90
N ALA A 2 6.52 -16.14 -10.75
CA ALA A 2 7.21 -15.98 -9.47
C ALA A 2 7.87 -17.32 -9.10
N GLU A 3 9.17 -17.27 -8.78
CA GLU A 3 9.90 -18.42 -8.26
C GLU A 3 9.95 -18.34 -6.73
N GLY A 4 9.81 -19.50 -6.05
CA GLY A 4 9.87 -19.60 -4.59
C GLY A 4 8.50 -19.55 -3.89
N ILE A 5 8.49 -19.11 -2.63
CA ILE A 5 7.26 -19.01 -1.85
C ILE A 5 6.51 -17.74 -2.27
N VAL A 6 5.26 -17.94 -2.70
CA VAL A 6 4.39 -16.85 -3.14
C VAL A 6 3.34 -16.58 -2.06
N GLY A 7 3.31 -15.37 -1.55
CA GLY A 7 2.29 -14.86 -0.64
C GLY A 7 1.76 -13.51 -1.10
N GLY A 8 0.49 -13.24 -0.81
CA GLY A 8 -0.15 -11.95 -1.03
C GLY A 8 -0.73 -11.43 0.29
N TYR A 9 -0.76 -10.11 0.44
CA TYR A 9 -1.35 -9.49 1.63
C TYR A 9 -2.02 -8.17 1.30
N GLU A 10 -2.95 -7.78 2.15
CA GLU A 10 -3.64 -6.49 2.10
C GLU A 10 -3.42 -5.70 3.39
N ALA A 11 -3.49 -4.37 3.33
CA ALA A 11 -3.33 -3.49 4.49
C ALA A 11 -4.36 -3.73 5.60
N ASN A 12 -5.48 -4.38 5.29
CA ASN A 12 -6.53 -4.76 6.25
C ASN A 12 -6.23 -6.05 7.04
N GLY A 13 -5.02 -6.64 6.86
CA GLY A 13 -4.58 -7.86 7.53
C GLY A 13 -4.97 -9.16 6.81
N GLY A 14 -5.59 -9.08 5.64
CA GLY A 14 -5.82 -10.26 4.80
C GLY A 14 -4.52 -10.80 4.25
N PHE A 15 -4.30 -12.12 4.37
CA PHE A 15 -3.14 -12.82 3.84
C PHE A 15 -3.58 -14.01 2.99
N LEU A 16 -2.82 -14.32 1.96
CA LEU A 16 -3.04 -15.46 1.08
C LEU A 16 -1.71 -16.17 0.85
N LEU A 17 -1.66 -17.46 1.17
CA LEU A 17 -0.53 -18.32 0.80
C LEU A 17 -0.82 -18.96 -0.56
N ALA A 18 -0.16 -18.48 -1.61
CA ALA A 18 -0.43 -18.91 -2.97
C ALA A 18 0.42 -20.11 -3.44
N SER A 19 1.42 -20.53 -2.65
CA SER A 19 2.25 -21.70 -2.93
C SER A 19 2.45 -22.57 -1.69
N ASP A 20 2.77 -23.86 -1.91
CA ASP A 20 3.16 -24.75 -0.82
C ASP A 20 4.47 -24.29 -0.17
N VAL A 21 4.59 -24.45 1.14
CA VAL A 21 5.81 -24.18 1.90
C VAL A 21 6.29 -25.46 2.55
N THR A 22 7.49 -25.93 2.17
CA THR A 22 8.12 -27.12 2.76
C THR A 22 9.31 -26.73 3.63
N ARG A 23 9.30 -27.16 4.88
CA ARG A 23 10.38 -26.93 5.84
C ARG A 23 10.52 -28.14 6.78
N GLY A 24 11.76 -28.63 6.97
CA GLY A 24 12.02 -29.76 7.87
C GLY A 24 11.28 -31.04 7.49
N GLY A 25 11.06 -31.29 6.20
CA GLY A 25 10.33 -32.47 5.71
C GLY A 25 8.81 -32.40 5.85
N GLN A 26 8.27 -31.31 6.38
CA GLN A 26 6.82 -31.07 6.48
C GLN A 26 6.38 -30.03 5.46
N THR A 27 5.20 -30.22 4.87
CA THR A 27 4.65 -29.34 3.87
C THR A 27 3.33 -28.72 4.37
N MET A 28 3.32 -27.40 4.44
CA MET A 28 2.10 -26.62 4.58
C MET A 28 1.58 -26.32 3.19
N LYS A 29 0.34 -26.71 2.92
CA LYS A 29 -0.29 -26.53 1.62
C LYS A 29 -0.69 -25.07 1.39
N ALA A 30 -0.66 -24.66 0.12
CA ALA A 30 -1.24 -23.41 -0.31
C ALA A 30 -2.70 -23.27 0.18
N LEU A 31 -3.06 -22.09 0.62
CA LEU A 31 -4.41 -21.78 1.09
C LEU A 31 -5.03 -20.71 0.15
N PRO A 32 -5.92 -21.11 -0.78
CA PRO A 32 -6.48 -20.21 -1.78
C PRO A 32 -7.64 -19.36 -1.25
N THR A 33 -7.54 -18.94 0.02
CA THR A 33 -8.51 -18.06 0.68
C THR A 33 -7.78 -17.15 1.65
N ARG A 34 -8.43 -16.05 2.03
CA ARG A 34 -7.86 -15.13 3.01
C ARG A 34 -7.75 -15.81 4.37
N ASP A 35 -6.59 -15.69 4.97
CA ASP A 35 -6.28 -16.18 6.31
C ASP A 35 -5.52 -15.10 7.10
N ALA A 36 -6.18 -14.54 8.11
CA ALA A 36 -5.55 -13.59 9.02
C ALA A 36 -4.81 -14.28 10.19
N VAL A 37 -5.04 -15.58 10.41
CA VAL A 37 -4.46 -16.31 11.55
C VAL A 37 -3.02 -16.74 11.25
N LEU A 38 -2.74 -17.18 10.03
CA LEU A 38 -1.41 -17.64 9.63
C LEU A 38 -0.31 -16.58 9.86
N PRO A 39 -0.46 -15.30 9.44
CA PRO A 39 0.55 -14.29 9.73
C PRO A 39 0.69 -13.99 11.23
N ILE A 40 -0.39 -14.04 12.00
CA ILE A 40 -0.34 -13.86 13.45
C ILE A 40 0.52 -14.96 14.09
N LEU A 41 0.25 -16.23 13.74
CA LEU A 41 1.03 -17.37 14.24
C LEU A 41 2.49 -17.30 13.80
N ALA A 42 2.76 -16.93 12.55
CA ALA A 42 4.12 -16.79 12.03
C ALA A 42 4.93 -15.74 12.80
N ILE A 43 4.32 -14.59 13.13
CA ILE A 43 4.95 -13.52 13.92
C ILE A 43 5.22 -13.99 15.35
N LEU A 44 4.25 -14.65 16.02
CA LEU A 44 4.41 -15.18 17.38
C LEU A 44 5.51 -16.24 17.45
N VAL A 45 5.53 -17.18 16.50
CA VAL A 45 6.59 -18.19 16.41
C VAL A 45 7.95 -17.56 16.14
N SER A 46 8.02 -16.56 15.26
CA SER A 46 9.27 -15.84 14.97
C SER A 46 9.81 -15.15 16.22
N ALA A 47 8.97 -14.45 16.99
CA ALA A 47 9.35 -13.81 18.24
C ALA A 47 9.86 -14.85 19.27
N ALA A 48 9.14 -15.94 19.44
CA ALA A 48 9.53 -17.03 20.35
C ALA A 48 10.87 -17.67 19.94
N GLN A 49 11.10 -17.96 18.66
CA GLN A 49 12.34 -18.52 18.14
C GLN A 49 13.54 -17.59 18.31
N ARG A 50 13.33 -16.27 18.21
CA ARG A 50 14.37 -15.26 18.40
C ARG A 50 14.57 -14.89 19.89
N GLY A 51 13.70 -15.31 20.78
CA GLY A 51 13.74 -14.93 22.20
C GLY A 51 13.49 -13.44 22.42
N CYS A 52 12.68 -12.80 21.59
CA CYS A 52 12.40 -11.36 21.63
C CYS A 52 10.89 -11.09 21.67
N THR A 53 10.52 -9.84 21.91
CA THR A 53 9.12 -9.41 21.85
C THR A 53 8.68 -9.13 20.40
N ILE A 54 7.37 -9.04 20.16
CA ILE A 54 6.84 -8.62 18.85
C ILE A 54 7.29 -7.19 18.52
N SER A 55 7.37 -6.32 19.52
CA SER A 55 7.86 -4.95 19.32
C SER A 55 9.30 -4.91 18.80
N ASP A 56 10.17 -5.80 19.32
CA ASP A 56 11.56 -5.90 18.85
C ASP A 56 11.62 -6.35 17.37
N LEU A 57 10.70 -7.24 16.94
CA LEU A 57 10.60 -7.63 15.53
C LEU A 57 10.21 -6.46 14.61
N ILE A 58 9.37 -5.55 15.11
CA ILE A 58 8.93 -4.37 14.34
C ILE A 58 10.07 -3.36 14.23
N ASP A 59 10.89 -3.21 15.27
CA ASP A 59 12.01 -2.28 15.28
C ASP A 59 13.12 -2.64 14.26
N ASP A 60 13.20 -3.92 13.86
CA ASP A 60 14.08 -4.40 12.79
C ASP A 60 13.60 -3.99 11.37
N LEU A 61 12.35 -3.55 11.22
CA LEU A 61 11.78 -3.18 9.93
C LEU A 61 12.16 -1.74 9.55
N PRO A 62 12.26 -1.45 8.23
CA PRO A 62 12.40 -0.08 7.77
C PRO A 62 11.25 0.79 8.31
N ARG A 63 11.59 1.90 8.97
CA ARG A 63 10.58 2.81 9.52
C ARG A 63 9.83 3.52 8.39
N ARG A 64 8.60 3.09 8.17
CA ARG A 64 7.65 3.69 7.24
C ARG A 64 6.34 3.94 7.95
N TYR A 65 5.79 5.11 7.74
CA TYR A 65 4.54 5.53 8.37
C TYR A 65 3.51 5.80 7.29
N THR A 66 2.31 5.28 7.50
CA THR A 66 1.22 5.38 6.53
C THR A 66 0.10 6.23 7.08
N ALA A 67 -0.58 6.94 6.20
CA ALA A 67 -1.88 7.56 6.44
C ALA A 67 -2.79 7.24 5.27
N SER A 68 -4.07 7.03 5.53
CA SER A 68 -5.04 6.73 4.49
C SER A 68 -6.39 7.32 4.80
N ASP A 69 -7.04 7.86 3.79
CA ASP A 69 -8.43 8.31 3.85
C ASP A 69 -9.05 8.27 2.44
N ARG A 70 -10.25 8.77 2.29
CA ARG A 70 -11.02 8.69 1.05
C ARG A 70 -11.93 9.90 0.85
N LEU A 71 -12.19 10.21 -0.40
CA LEU A 71 -13.30 11.06 -0.79
C LEU A 71 -14.53 10.20 -1.04
N LYS A 72 -15.56 10.39 -0.22
CA LYS A 72 -16.88 9.78 -0.42
C LYS A 72 -17.66 10.50 -1.50
N ASP A 73 -18.66 9.81 -2.07
CA ASP A 73 -19.52 10.34 -3.14
C ASP A 73 -18.71 10.85 -4.35
N PHE A 74 -17.62 10.15 -4.65
CA PHE A 74 -16.76 10.44 -5.80
C PHE A 74 -17.07 9.44 -6.91
N PRO A 75 -17.60 9.89 -8.08
CA PRO A 75 -18.02 9.00 -9.14
C PRO A 75 -16.87 8.09 -9.61
N THR A 76 -17.13 6.78 -9.68
CA THR A 76 -16.11 5.78 -10.03
C THR A 76 -15.52 6.03 -11.42
N GLU A 77 -16.37 6.38 -12.41
CA GLU A 77 -15.92 6.70 -13.76
C GLU A 77 -14.98 7.91 -13.80
N LEU A 78 -15.30 8.94 -13.01
CA LEU A 78 -14.43 10.11 -12.87
C LEU A 78 -13.08 9.75 -12.23
N SER A 79 -13.10 8.90 -11.20
CA SER A 79 -11.87 8.39 -10.57
C SER A 79 -10.98 7.68 -11.59
N HIS A 80 -11.55 6.77 -12.38
CA HIS A 80 -10.82 6.05 -13.41
C HIS A 80 -10.28 6.99 -14.50
N ALA A 81 -11.08 7.92 -14.97
CA ALA A 81 -10.65 8.89 -16.00
C ALA A 81 -9.48 9.76 -15.51
N ARG A 82 -9.55 10.29 -14.28
CA ARG A 82 -8.51 11.12 -13.68
C ARG A 82 -7.21 10.34 -13.45
N ILE A 83 -7.31 9.13 -12.88
CA ILE A 83 -6.15 8.27 -12.64
C ILE A 83 -5.51 7.84 -13.96
N SER A 84 -6.30 7.46 -14.96
CA SER A 84 -5.78 7.09 -16.29
C SER A 84 -5.04 8.25 -16.95
N ALA A 85 -5.59 9.46 -16.88
CA ALA A 85 -4.93 10.64 -17.42
C ALA A 85 -3.58 10.92 -16.74
N LEU A 86 -3.54 10.86 -15.39
CA LEU A 86 -2.30 11.03 -14.64
C LEU A 86 -1.27 9.93 -14.94
N SER A 87 -1.72 8.69 -15.05
CA SER A 87 -0.82 7.55 -15.32
C SER A 87 -0.09 7.66 -16.66
N ALA A 88 -0.63 8.44 -17.59
CA ALA A 88 -0.05 8.63 -18.92
C ALA A 88 1.12 9.62 -18.95
N SER A 89 1.30 10.46 -17.92
CA SER A 89 2.24 11.57 -17.95
C SER A 89 2.88 11.86 -16.59
N VAL A 90 4.18 11.60 -16.48
CA VAL A 90 4.98 11.98 -15.30
C VAL A 90 4.94 13.49 -15.06
N VAL A 91 4.90 14.28 -16.15
CA VAL A 91 4.83 15.75 -16.06
C VAL A 91 3.53 16.18 -15.37
N ASP A 92 2.40 15.55 -15.71
CA ASP A 92 1.11 15.87 -15.10
C ASP A 92 1.05 15.44 -13.61
N ILE A 93 1.70 14.33 -13.27
CA ILE A 93 1.87 13.91 -11.88
C ILE A 93 2.67 14.96 -11.11
N GLU A 94 3.80 15.41 -11.66
CA GLU A 94 4.65 16.43 -11.02
C GLU A 94 3.96 17.80 -10.93
N GLN A 95 3.18 18.18 -11.91
CA GLN A 95 2.36 19.40 -11.83
C GLN A 95 1.29 19.30 -10.73
N THR A 96 0.72 18.12 -10.54
CA THR A 96 -0.35 17.88 -9.54
C THR A 96 0.21 17.75 -8.13
N PHE A 97 1.26 16.96 -7.93
CA PHE A 97 1.77 16.57 -6.62
C PHE A 97 3.21 17.00 -6.33
N GLY A 98 3.92 17.56 -7.33
CA GLY A 98 5.33 17.96 -7.16
C GLY A 98 5.52 19.05 -6.10
N GLY A 99 4.54 19.93 -5.91
CA GLY A 99 4.53 20.89 -4.81
C GLY A 99 4.47 20.24 -3.42
N LEU A 100 4.00 18.99 -3.32
CA LEU A 100 3.91 18.24 -2.07
C LEU A 100 5.14 17.35 -1.82
N CYS A 101 5.63 16.64 -2.87
CA CYS A 101 6.61 15.57 -2.74
C CYS A 101 7.85 15.73 -3.63
N GLY A 102 7.87 16.70 -4.54
CA GLY A 102 8.98 16.89 -5.49
C GLY A 102 8.85 16.02 -6.74
N LYS A 103 9.98 15.51 -7.23
CA LYS A 103 10.06 14.76 -8.48
C LYS A 103 9.65 13.29 -8.32
N VAL A 104 9.04 12.77 -9.36
CA VAL A 104 8.64 11.36 -9.46
C VAL A 104 9.87 10.49 -9.73
N SER A 105 10.03 9.43 -8.96
CA SER A 105 11.07 8.39 -9.18
C SER A 105 10.53 7.14 -9.88
N ALA A 106 9.27 6.76 -9.62
CA ALA A 106 8.62 5.62 -10.26
C ALA A 106 7.10 5.70 -10.15
N THR A 107 6.42 4.99 -11.05
CA THR A 107 4.96 4.79 -11.00
C THR A 107 4.62 3.31 -11.17
N ASP A 108 3.52 2.88 -10.56
CA ASP A 108 2.95 1.53 -10.71
C ASP A 108 1.43 1.66 -10.85
N SER A 109 0.88 1.04 -11.89
CA SER A 109 -0.55 1.07 -12.22
C SER A 109 -1.23 -0.29 -12.04
N THR A 110 -0.65 -1.21 -11.26
CA THR A 110 -1.20 -2.55 -11.03
C THR A 110 -2.54 -2.51 -10.28
N ASP A 111 -2.68 -1.58 -9.31
CA ASP A 111 -3.92 -1.40 -8.54
C ASP A 111 -4.16 0.10 -8.29
N GLY A 112 -4.74 0.78 -9.27
CA GLY A 112 -4.85 2.23 -9.27
C GLY A 112 -3.58 2.92 -9.77
N LEU A 113 -3.12 3.96 -9.10
CA LEU A 113 -1.87 4.65 -9.43
C LEU A 113 -1.03 4.87 -8.16
N ARG A 114 0.06 4.12 -8.04
CA ARG A 114 1.05 4.30 -6.98
C ARG A 114 2.23 5.09 -7.53
N ILE A 115 2.51 6.22 -6.91
CA ILE A 115 3.55 7.16 -7.29
C ILE A 115 4.61 7.16 -6.20
N SER A 116 5.85 6.88 -6.56
CA SER A 116 7.02 7.01 -5.68
C SER A 116 7.78 8.28 -6.05
N PHE A 117 8.19 9.07 -5.07
CA PHE A 117 8.93 10.30 -5.25
C PHE A 117 10.38 10.15 -4.83
N GLU A 118 11.28 11.02 -5.35
CA GLU A 118 12.72 10.97 -5.04
C GLU A 118 13.02 11.17 -3.54
N ASN A 119 12.17 11.90 -2.81
CA ASN A 119 12.27 12.06 -1.36
C ASN A 119 11.84 10.82 -0.57
N GLY A 120 11.46 9.73 -1.26
CA GLY A 120 11.01 8.48 -0.68
C GLY A 120 9.54 8.47 -0.25
N GLU A 121 8.79 9.54 -0.40
CA GLU A 121 7.35 9.57 -0.11
C GLU A 121 6.55 8.85 -1.20
N ILE A 122 5.35 8.39 -0.84
CA ILE A 122 4.47 7.66 -1.74
C ILE A 122 3.07 8.26 -1.67
N ILE A 123 2.46 8.43 -2.84
CA ILE A 123 1.04 8.69 -3.01
C ILE A 123 0.45 7.53 -3.81
N HIS A 124 -0.58 6.88 -3.28
CA HIS A 124 -1.28 5.82 -3.98
C HIS A 124 -2.77 6.14 -4.05
N LEU A 125 -3.26 6.32 -5.26
CA LEU A 125 -4.65 6.64 -5.58
C LEU A 125 -5.35 5.40 -6.10
N ARG A 126 -6.50 5.05 -5.50
CA ARG A 126 -7.24 3.86 -5.85
C ARG A 126 -8.74 4.11 -5.89
N PRO A 127 -9.41 3.91 -7.04
CA PRO A 127 -10.86 3.87 -7.08
C PRO A 127 -11.38 2.71 -6.22
N SER A 128 -12.49 2.91 -5.52
CA SER A 128 -13.13 1.80 -4.82
C SER A 128 -13.94 0.95 -5.80
N GLY A 129 -13.78 -0.38 -5.72
CA GLY A 129 -14.58 -1.31 -6.52
C GLY A 129 -16.03 -1.47 -6.05
N ASN A 130 -16.35 -1.08 -4.80
CA ASN A 130 -17.62 -1.39 -4.16
C ASN A 130 -18.46 -0.15 -3.78
N ALA A 131 -17.91 1.04 -3.90
CA ALA A 131 -18.56 2.28 -3.53
C ALA A 131 -18.04 3.44 -4.39
N PRO A 132 -18.81 4.52 -4.57
CA PRO A 132 -18.34 5.73 -5.26
C PRO A 132 -17.35 6.49 -4.36
N GLU A 133 -16.17 5.96 -4.22
CA GLU A 133 -15.10 6.52 -3.38
C GLU A 133 -13.76 6.53 -4.13
N LEU A 134 -13.00 7.60 -3.95
CA LEU A 134 -11.59 7.67 -4.35
C LEU A 134 -10.73 7.59 -3.07
N ARG A 135 -9.94 6.54 -2.96
CA ARG A 135 -9.05 6.28 -1.82
C ARG A 135 -7.67 6.85 -2.09
N CYS A 136 -7.09 7.41 -1.04
CA CYS A 136 -5.73 7.95 -1.04
C CYS A 136 -4.94 7.35 0.11
N TYR A 137 -3.84 6.68 -0.21
CA TYR A 137 -2.89 6.11 0.75
C TYR A 137 -1.56 6.81 0.60
N ASN A 138 -0.95 7.19 1.71
CA ASN A 138 0.32 7.90 1.70
C ASN A 138 1.32 7.22 2.63
N GLU A 139 2.59 7.27 2.23
CA GLU A 139 3.70 6.80 3.06
C GLU A 139 4.75 7.91 3.18
N ALA A 140 5.29 8.07 4.39
CA ALA A 140 6.32 9.06 4.67
C ALA A 140 7.29 8.60 5.78
N ALA A 141 8.32 9.39 6.07
CA ALA A 141 9.34 9.10 7.05
C ALA A 141 8.91 9.33 8.51
N SER A 142 7.76 9.96 8.75
CA SER A 142 7.20 10.17 10.10
C SER A 142 5.67 10.15 10.10
N PRO A 143 5.02 9.84 11.25
CA PRO A 143 3.56 9.82 11.36
C PRO A 143 2.93 11.17 11.01
N GLY A 144 3.49 12.26 11.55
CA GLY A 144 2.98 13.60 11.29
C GLY A 144 3.09 14.00 9.81
N ARG A 145 4.19 13.60 9.14
CA ARG A 145 4.34 13.86 7.71
C ARG A 145 3.38 13.02 6.86
N ALA A 146 3.18 11.74 7.19
CA ALA A 146 2.22 10.89 6.50
C ALA A 146 0.81 11.47 6.57
N GLN A 147 0.39 11.94 7.76
CA GLN A 147 -0.91 12.56 7.97
C GLN A 147 -1.05 13.88 7.19
N ALA A 148 -0.08 14.78 7.29
CA ALA A 148 -0.09 16.05 6.57
C ALA A 148 -0.11 15.85 5.05
N LEU A 149 0.64 14.86 4.54
CA LEU A 149 0.62 14.51 3.13
C LEU A 149 -0.74 13.99 2.68
N ASN A 150 -1.39 13.16 3.50
CA ASN A 150 -2.72 12.62 3.19
C ASN A 150 -3.76 13.75 3.10
N GLU A 151 -3.78 14.65 4.08
CA GLU A 151 -4.68 15.81 4.10
C GLU A 151 -4.47 16.71 2.88
N ALA A 152 -3.21 17.00 2.52
CA ALA A 152 -2.87 17.81 1.36
C ALA A 152 -3.30 17.12 0.05
N CYS A 153 -3.07 15.81 -0.09
CA CYS A 153 -3.53 15.03 -1.24
C CYS A 153 -5.05 15.07 -1.37
N LEU A 154 -5.79 14.84 -0.29
CA LEU A 154 -7.26 14.89 -0.32
C LEU A 154 -7.78 16.27 -0.72
N SER A 155 -7.11 17.35 -0.32
CA SER A 155 -7.44 18.70 -0.77
C SER A 155 -7.28 18.83 -2.29
N VAL A 156 -6.18 18.34 -2.86
CA VAL A 156 -5.96 18.33 -4.33
C VAL A 156 -7.03 17.49 -5.02
N LEU A 157 -7.29 16.27 -4.52
CA LEU A 157 -8.26 15.35 -5.12
C LEU A 157 -9.69 15.87 -5.07
N SER A 158 -10.04 16.64 -4.04
CA SER A 158 -11.38 17.23 -3.91
C SER A 158 -11.71 18.23 -5.02
N ALA A 159 -10.68 18.87 -5.59
CA ALA A 159 -10.84 19.78 -6.73
C ALA A 159 -11.05 19.04 -8.08
N TRP A 160 -11.03 17.72 -8.10
CA TRP A 160 -11.26 16.93 -9.31
C TRP A 160 -12.74 16.71 -9.64
N ARG A 161 -13.63 17.07 -8.73
CA ARG A 161 -15.09 16.96 -8.88
C ARG A 161 -15.65 17.94 -9.90
#